data_6a4494378f34672017c8e0af7ac92102
#
_entry.id   6a4494378f34672017c8e0af7ac92102
#
_cell.length_a   1.000
_cell.length_b   1.000
_cell.length_c   1.000
_cell.angle_alpha   90.00
_cell.angle_beta   90.00
_cell.angle_gamma   90.00
#
_symmetry.space_group_name_H-M   'P 1'
#
loop_
_entity.id
_entity.type
_entity.pdbx_description
1 polymer ?
#
loop_
_entity_poly.entity_id
_entity_poly.type
_entity_poly.pdbx_seq_one_letter_code
_entity_poly.pdbx_strand_id
1 'polypeptide(L)'
;MASDEPFSEKLRVPEALTFDDVLLRPKESRVEPDAADMTTRVSTNVTLNIPVLSAAMDTVTESELATEMARQGGLGVLHRNMTVEQMVEEVEEVKRADELIIRDVVTASPDQTVREVDTMMEREGVSGAPVVDDDDTVLGIISGTDIRPYLEVGESDLVREAMTDEVITAHEDVTPRQALELMYEHKIERVPIVDEDDHLTGLVTMAGILARREYDSAARDEDGSLVVGVAVGPFEADRAQAADEAGADIVFIDCAHAHNLDVIDTAREIKAEVDADVVVGNVGTREAAEEIVDFADGVKVGIGPGSICTTRIVSGSGMPQITAVAEVADVASQHDVPVIADGGIRYSGDAIKAIAAGADAV
;
A
#
# COMPACT_ATOMS: atom_id res chain seq x y z
N MET A 1 5.87 34.01 21.85
CA MET A 1 6.27 35.37 22.31
C MET A 1 6.68 36.17 21.09
N ALA A 2 6.16 37.38 20.88
CA ALA A 2 6.64 38.22 19.78
C ALA A 2 8.11 38.54 20.04
N SER A 3 9.00 38.28 19.09
CA SER A 3 10.43 38.62 19.19
C SER A 3 10.55 40.14 19.29
N ASP A 4 11.37 40.65 20.23
CA ASP A 4 11.71 42.08 20.36
C ASP A 4 12.60 42.61 19.23
N GLU A 5 12.78 41.80 18.19
CA GLU A 5 13.62 42.09 17.05
C GLU A 5 13.01 43.19 16.14
N PRO A 6 13.77 44.22 15.72
CA PRO A 6 13.29 45.23 14.81
C PRO A 6 12.78 44.61 13.48
N PHE A 7 11.68 45.14 12.95
CA PHE A 7 11.09 44.63 11.69
C PHE A 7 12.08 44.62 10.52
N SER A 8 13.00 45.58 10.47
CA SER A 8 14.06 45.66 9.43
C SER A 8 15.07 44.52 9.51
N GLU A 9 15.28 43.93 10.71
CA GLU A 9 16.19 42.80 10.89
C GLU A 9 15.54 41.49 10.47
N LYS A 10 14.22 41.37 10.61
CA LYS A 10 13.42 40.24 10.10
C LYS A 10 13.47 40.09 8.58
N LEU A 11 13.88 41.11 7.87
CA LEU A 11 14.10 41.08 6.40
C LEU A 11 15.48 40.55 5.99
N ARG A 12 16.36 40.26 6.97
CA ARG A 12 17.65 39.59 6.72
C ARG A 12 17.44 38.06 6.74
N VAL A 13 16.83 37.55 5.66
CA VAL A 13 16.56 36.12 5.52
C VAL A 13 17.81 35.40 4.96
N PRO A 14 18.08 34.15 5.41
CA PRO A 14 19.12 33.33 4.80
C PRO A 14 18.73 32.95 3.38
N GLU A 15 19.73 32.61 2.55
CA GLU A 15 19.48 32.00 1.24
C GLU A 15 18.82 30.65 1.43
N ALA A 16 17.77 30.39 0.64
CA ALA A 16 17.05 29.10 0.66
C ALA A 16 16.75 28.67 -0.79
N LEU A 17 16.90 27.36 -1.07
CA LEU A 17 17.00 26.81 -2.41
C LEU A 17 15.79 25.92 -2.73
N THR A 18 15.35 25.98 -3.99
CA THR A 18 14.36 25.03 -4.55
C THR A 18 14.99 24.19 -5.66
N PHE A 19 14.19 23.28 -6.27
CA PHE A 19 14.69 22.36 -7.30
C PHE A 19 15.31 23.08 -8.51
N ASP A 20 14.79 24.25 -8.90
CA ASP A 20 15.29 25.00 -10.05
C ASP A 20 16.63 25.72 -9.78
N ASP A 21 17.02 25.88 -8.51
CA ASP A 21 18.23 26.61 -8.11
C ASP A 21 19.48 25.74 -8.10
N VAL A 22 19.35 24.42 -8.14
CA VAL A 22 20.47 23.49 -7.95
C VAL A 22 20.55 22.42 -9.04
N LEU A 23 21.77 21.94 -9.26
CA LEU A 23 22.05 20.75 -10.07
C LEU A 23 22.99 19.83 -9.31
N LEU A 24 22.82 18.52 -9.52
CA LEU A 24 23.76 17.53 -9.01
C LEU A 24 25.08 17.61 -9.79
N ARG A 25 26.19 17.74 -9.05
CA ARG A 25 27.51 17.69 -9.65
C ARG A 25 27.88 16.25 -9.97
N PRO A 26 28.15 15.90 -11.25
CA PRO A 26 28.60 14.55 -11.61
C PRO A 26 29.87 14.14 -10.84
N LYS A 27 29.90 12.89 -10.40
CA LYS A 27 31.04 12.26 -9.72
C LYS A 27 31.45 10.99 -10.46
N GLU A 28 32.68 10.52 -10.20
CA GLU A 28 33.09 9.19 -10.63
C GLU A 28 32.16 8.12 -10.05
N SER A 29 31.70 7.21 -10.87
CA SER A 29 30.86 6.07 -10.50
C SER A 29 31.38 4.78 -11.06
N ARG A 30 31.14 3.67 -10.36
CA ARG A 30 31.35 2.30 -10.81
C ARG A 30 30.04 1.52 -10.89
N VAL A 31 28.92 2.17 -10.59
CA VAL A 31 27.59 1.59 -10.61
C VAL A 31 26.95 1.93 -11.94
N GLU A 32 26.56 0.91 -12.69
CA GLU A 32 25.74 1.05 -13.88
C GLU A 32 24.29 1.38 -13.45
N PRO A 33 23.51 2.10 -14.28
CA PRO A 33 22.14 2.47 -13.92
C PRO A 33 21.25 1.27 -13.52
N ASP A 34 21.37 0.15 -14.22
CA ASP A 34 20.58 -1.06 -13.99
C ASP A 34 21.00 -1.83 -12.70
N ALA A 35 22.14 -1.47 -12.13
CA ALA A 35 22.67 -2.05 -10.90
C ALA A 35 22.48 -1.12 -9.67
N ALA A 36 21.76 -0.01 -9.85
CA ALA A 36 21.47 0.89 -8.74
C ALA A 36 20.41 0.26 -7.82
N ASP A 37 20.73 0.15 -6.54
CA ASP A 37 19.78 -0.24 -5.51
C ASP A 37 18.88 0.95 -5.19
N MET A 38 17.57 0.80 -5.41
CA MET A 38 16.57 1.82 -5.17
C MET A 38 15.77 1.58 -3.88
N THR A 39 16.12 0.51 -3.15
CA THR A 39 15.45 0.14 -1.90
C THR A 39 15.59 1.24 -0.86
N THR A 40 14.51 1.58 -0.20
CA THR A 40 14.48 2.63 0.81
C THR A 40 13.46 2.36 1.90
N ARG A 41 13.63 2.97 3.08
CA ARG A 41 12.60 3.03 4.12
C ARG A 41 11.76 4.29 3.96
N VAL A 42 10.45 4.17 4.20
CA VAL A 42 9.54 5.33 4.22
C VAL A 42 8.95 5.59 5.60
N SER A 43 9.07 4.61 6.46
CA SER A 43 8.79 4.68 7.90
C SER A 43 9.70 3.71 8.65
N THR A 44 9.55 3.61 9.95
CA THR A 44 10.41 2.76 10.79
C THR A 44 10.40 1.30 10.33
N ASN A 45 9.22 0.77 9.99
CA ASN A 45 9.04 -0.66 9.68
C ASN A 45 8.76 -0.93 8.20
N VAL A 46 8.41 0.08 7.37
CA VAL A 46 8.04 -0.13 5.97
C VAL A 46 9.19 0.21 5.02
N THR A 47 9.58 -0.78 4.23
CA THR A 47 10.59 -0.68 3.18
C THR A 47 9.95 -0.77 1.79
N LEU A 48 10.39 0.09 0.88
CA LEU A 48 9.98 0.09 -0.53
C LEU A 48 11.13 -0.31 -1.44
N ASN A 49 10.82 -0.84 -2.60
CA ASN A 49 11.80 -1.21 -3.63
C ASN A 49 12.12 -0.03 -4.58
N ILE A 50 11.26 0.98 -4.62
CA ILE A 50 11.53 2.28 -5.27
C ILE A 50 11.13 3.44 -4.34
N PRO A 51 11.85 4.56 -4.32
CA PRO A 51 11.62 5.67 -3.40
C PRO A 51 10.49 6.61 -3.86
N VAL A 52 9.33 6.05 -4.23
CA VAL A 52 8.21 6.84 -4.80
C VAL A 52 6.89 6.49 -4.13
N LEU A 53 6.19 7.54 -3.68
CA LEU A 53 4.82 7.44 -3.16
C LEU A 53 3.86 8.20 -4.08
N SER A 54 2.62 7.73 -4.20
CA SER A 54 1.55 8.55 -4.78
C SER A 54 1.00 9.55 -3.76
N ALA A 55 0.59 10.72 -4.23
CA ALA A 55 0.04 11.76 -3.38
C ALA A 55 -1.38 11.40 -2.90
N ALA A 56 -1.66 11.65 -1.62
CA ALA A 56 -2.98 11.44 -1.01
C ALA A 56 -3.97 12.54 -1.47
N MET A 57 -4.35 12.48 -2.73
CA MET A 57 -5.22 13.46 -3.37
C MET A 57 -6.46 12.81 -3.95
N ASP A 58 -7.61 13.46 -3.73
CA ASP A 58 -8.90 13.08 -4.32
C ASP A 58 -8.79 12.90 -5.84
N THR A 59 -9.41 11.86 -6.37
CA THR A 59 -9.35 11.46 -7.78
C THR A 59 -7.95 11.14 -8.34
N VAL A 60 -6.97 10.96 -7.46
CA VAL A 60 -5.59 10.56 -7.81
C VAL A 60 -5.25 9.22 -7.22
N THR A 61 -5.30 9.08 -5.88
CA THR A 61 -4.93 7.83 -5.21
C THR A 61 -6.12 7.20 -4.52
N GLU A 62 -6.68 6.22 -5.18
CA GLU A 62 -7.66 5.25 -4.69
C GLU A 62 -7.04 3.84 -4.81
N SER A 63 -7.76 2.79 -4.47
CA SER A 63 -7.27 1.40 -4.44
C SER A 63 -6.57 0.95 -5.72
N GLU A 64 -7.10 1.33 -6.90
CA GLU A 64 -6.51 0.97 -8.20
C GLU A 64 -5.08 1.50 -8.34
N LEU A 65 -4.86 2.81 -8.10
CA LEU A 65 -3.51 3.38 -8.17
C LEU A 65 -2.63 2.90 -7.01
N ALA A 66 -3.19 2.76 -5.80
CA ALA A 66 -2.43 2.28 -4.65
C ALA A 66 -1.91 0.85 -4.88
N THR A 67 -2.74 -0.03 -5.42
CA THR A 67 -2.35 -1.39 -5.84
C THR A 67 -1.22 -1.37 -6.85
N GLU A 68 -1.34 -0.56 -7.91
CA GLU A 68 -0.32 -0.50 -8.96
C GLU A 68 0.99 0.11 -8.44
N MET A 69 0.92 1.13 -7.58
CA MET A 69 2.11 1.70 -6.92
C MET A 69 2.86 0.65 -6.12
N ALA A 70 2.16 -0.13 -5.31
CA ALA A 70 2.76 -1.21 -4.51
C ALA A 70 3.34 -2.32 -5.40
N ARG A 71 2.66 -2.71 -6.48
CA ARG A 71 3.16 -3.67 -7.49
C ARG A 71 4.47 -3.23 -8.12
N GLN A 72 4.61 -1.93 -8.39
CA GLN A 72 5.84 -1.35 -8.94
C GLN A 72 6.94 -1.13 -7.87
N GLY A 73 6.68 -1.48 -6.61
CA GLY A 73 7.63 -1.39 -5.51
C GLY A 73 7.60 -0.07 -4.75
N GLY A 74 6.65 0.81 -5.04
CA GLY A 74 6.38 2.06 -4.33
C GLY A 74 5.28 1.92 -3.28
N LEU A 75 4.66 3.04 -2.89
CA LEU A 75 3.56 3.08 -1.93
C LEU A 75 2.42 3.96 -2.44
N GLY A 76 1.20 3.43 -2.46
CA GLY A 76 -0.01 4.22 -2.62
C GLY A 76 -0.46 4.80 -1.29
N VAL A 77 -0.79 6.09 -1.26
CA VAL A 77 -1.37 6.74 -0.07
C VAL A 77 -2.79 7.17 -0.39
N LEU A 78 -3.77 6.47 0.17
CA LEU A 78 -5.19 6.74 -0.02
C LEU A 78 -5.57 8.09 0.56
N HIS A 79 -6.41 8.84 -0.14
CA HIS A 79 -6.83 10.17 0.30
C HIS A 79 -7.94 10.11 1.35
N ARG A 80 -8.12 11.21 2.09
CA ARG A 80 -9.10 11.32 3.18
C ARG A 80 -10.48 11.90 2.78
N ASN A 81 -10.67 12.25 1.51
CA ASN A 81 -11.94 12.85 1.04
C ASN A 81 -12.98 11.78 0.69
N MET A 82 -13.19 10.85 1.61
CA MET A 82 -14.15 9.74 1.55
C MET A 82 -14.66 9.43 2.96
N THR A 83 -15.72 8.66 3.10
CA THR A 83 -16.19 8.21 4.44
C THR A 83 -15.20 7.20 5.04
N VAL A 84 -15.34 6.91 6.34
CA VAL A 84 -14.50 5.89 7.00
C VAL A 84 -14.75 4.52 6.38
N GLU A 85 -16.00 4.19 6.11
CA GLU A 85 -16.41 2.92 5.51
C GLU A 85 -15.79 2.73 4.11
N GLN A 86 -15.84 3.78 3.28
CA GLN A 86 -15.20 3.76 1.95
C GLN A 86 -13.67 3.59 2.05
N MET A 87 -13.04 4.28 2.99
CA MET A 87 -11.60 4.14 3.22
C MET A 87 -11.23 2.71 3.62
N VAL A 88 -12.01 2.08 4.50
CA VAL A 88 -11.82 0.67 4.89
C VAL A 88 -11.94 -0.24 3.67
N GLU A 89 -12.98 -0.06 2.84
CA GLU A 89 -13.15 -0.82 1.59
C GLU A 89 -11.93 -0.68 0.66
N GLU A 90 -11.43 0.55 0.46
CA GLU A 90 -10.25 0.83 -0.37
C GLU A 90 -8.97 0.16 0.18
N VAL A 91 -8.75 0.19 1.50
CA VAL A 91 -7.60 -0.49 2.14
C VAL A 91 -7.70 -2.00 1.92
N GLU A 92 -8.85 -2.59 2.22
CA GLU A 92 -9.08 -4.03 2.05
C GLU A 92 -8.93 -4.46 0.60
N GLU A 93 -9.35 -3.64 -0.37
CA GLU A 93 -9.18 -3.93 -1.79
C GLU A 93 -7.70 -4.01 -2.18
N VAL A 94 -6.86 -3.08 -1.71
CA VAL A 94 -5.41 -3.14 -1.93
C VAL A 94 -4.80 -4.38 -1.28
N LYS A 95 -5.17 -4.68 -0.04
CA LYS A 95 -4.63 -5.83 0.70
C LYS A 95 -4.98 -7.16 0.02
N ARG A 96 -6.20 -7.29 -0.50
CA ARG A 96 -6.67 -8.50 -1.23
C ARG A 96 -6.15 -8.63 -2.66
N ALA A 97 -5.68 -7.53 -3.27
CA ALA A 97 -5.37 -7.48 -4.71
C ALA A 97 -4.37 -8.56 -5.19
N ASP A 98 -3.43 -8.96 -4.34
CA ASP A 98 -2.39 -9.94 -4.65
C ASP A 98 -2.28 -11.05 -3.58
N GLU A 99 -3.34 -11.36 -2.86
CA GLU A 99 -3.32 -12.45 -1.90
C GLU A 99 -2.99 -13.78 -2.59
N LEU A 100 -2.09 -14.56 -1.98
CA LEU A 100 -1.80 -15.91 -2.46
C LEU A 100 -2.98 -16.85 -2.27
N ILE A 101 -3.60 -16.75 -1.09
CA ILE A 101 -4.74 -17.57 -0.66
C ILE A 101 -5.99 -16.69 -0.70
N ILE A 102 -6.87 -16.95 -1.65
CA ILE A 102 -8.19 -16.32 -1.72
C ILE A 102 -9.04 -16.91 -0.60
N ARG A 103 -9.44 -16.10 0.38
CA ARG A 103 -10.23 -16.58 1.54
C ARG A 103 -11.74 -16.52 1.30
N ASP A 104 -12.22 -15.55 0.54
CA ASP A 104 -13.63 -15.48 0.13
C ASP A 104 -13.84 -16.33 -1.13
N VAL A 105 -13.92 -17.64 -0.90
CA VAL A 105 -13.97 -18.62 -1.98
C VAL A 105 -15.41 -18.87 -2.41
N VAL A 106 -15.68 -18.67 -3.70
CA VAL A 106 -16.94 -19.10 -4.30
C VAL A 106 -16.98 -20.62 -4.34
N THR A 107 -17.92 -21.24 -3.62
CA THR A 107 -18.07 -22.69 -3.50
C THR A 107 -19.33 -23.20 -4.17
N ALA A 108 -19.37 -24.47 -4.51
CA ALA A 108 -20.55 -25.19 -5.00
C ALA A 108 -20.93 -26.30 -4.01
N SER A 109 -22.25 -26.64 -3.96
CA SER A 109 -22.74 -27.80 -3.22
C SER A 109 -22.87 -29.01 -4.17
N PRO A 110 -22.61 -30.24 -3.70
CA PRO A 110 -22.77 -31.46 -4.51
C PRO A 110 -24.20 -31.69 -4.99
N ASP A 111 -25.19 -31.09 -4.31
CA ASP A 111 -26.62 -31.23 -4.60
C ASP A 111 -27.17 -30.13 -5.53
N GLN A 112 -26.37 -29.13 -5.87
CA GLN A 112 -26.71 -28.15 -6.91
C GLN A 112 -26.70 -28.79 -8.29
N THR A 113 -27.45 -28.19 -9.20
CA THR A 113 -27.38 -28.58 -10.63
C THR A 113 -26.16 -27.93 -11.29
N VAL A 114 -25.59 -28.62 -12.27
CA VAL A 114 -24.48 -28.11 -13.07
C VAL A 114 -24.81 -26.75 -13.69
N ARG A 115 -26.06 -26.52 -14.09
CA ARG A 115 -26.53 -25.23 -14.67
C ARG A 115 -26.57 -24.10 -13.64
N GLU A 116 -26.95 -24.37 -12.40
CA GLU A 116 -26.93 -23.37 -11.32
C GLU A 116 -25.47 -22.94 -11.04
N VAL A 117 -24.55 -23.88 -11.00
CA VAL A 117 -23.13 -23.60 -10.78
C VAL A 117 -22.51 -22.87 -11.96
N ASP A 118 -22.84 -23.20 -13.19
CA ASP A 118 -22.40 -22.47 -14.39
C ASP A 118 -22.82 -20.99 -14.32
N THR A 119 -24.12 -20.76 -14.01
CA THR A 119 -24.64 -19.37 -13.85
C THR A 119 -23.96 -18.63 -12.69
N MET A 120 -23.69 -19.31 -11.58
CA MET A 120 -22.96 -18.74 -10.44
C MET A 120 -21.54 -18.36 -10.85
N MET A 121 -20.80 -19.27 -11.50
CA MET A 121 -19.44 -19.02 -11.96
C MET A 121 -19.35 -17.84 -12.94
N GLU A 122 -20.31 -17.74 -13.86
CA GLU A 122 -20.40 -16.59 -14.79
C GLU A 122 -20.64 -15.27 -14.04
N ARG A 123 -21.55 -15.27 -13.04
CA ARG A 123 -21.88 -14.09 -12.25
C ARG A 123 -20.72 -13.60 -11.40
N GLU A 124 -20.01 -14.54 -10.75
CA GLU A 124 -18.87 -14.24 -9.88
C GLU A 124 -17.52 -14.11 -10.65
N GLY A 125 -17.54 -14.33 -11.97
CA GLY A 125 -16.34 -14.21 -12.83
C GLY A 125 -15.27 -15.27 -12.57
N VAL A 126 -15.65 -16.43 -12.01
CA VAL A 126 -14.71 -17.53 -11.70
C VAL A 126 -14.84 -18.65 -12.72
N SER A 127 -13.73 -19.35 -12.99
CA SER A 127 -13.69 -20.45 -13.98
C SER A 127 -13.69 -21.86 -13.34
N GLY A 128 -13.93 -21.94 -12.02
CA GLY A 128 -14.06 -23.18 -11.27
C GLY A 128 -14.19 -22.89 -9.78
N ALA A 129 -14.77 -23.83 -9.05
CA ALA A 129 -15.09 -23.69 -7.63
C ALA A 129 -14.83 -25.01 -6.88
N PRO A 130 -14.35 -24.98 -5.63
CA PRO A 130 -14.40 -26.12 -4.73
C PRO A 130 -15.85 -26.53 -4.49
N VAL A 131 -16.08 -27.83 -4.35
CA VAL A 131 -17.36 -28.42 -3.97
C VAL A 131 -17.26 -28.83 -2.51
N VAL A 132 -18.12 -28.27 -1.67
CA VAL A 132 -18.12 -28.50 -0.23
C VAL A 132 -19.47 -29.04 0.25
N ASP A 133 -19.47 -29.74 1.38
CA ASP A 133 -20.70 -30.13 2.08
C ASP A 133 -21.23 -29.04 3.02
N ASP A 134 -22.26 -29.36 3.82
CA ASP A 134 -22.86 -28.42 4.76
C ASP A 134 -21.95 -28.02 5.93
N ASP A 135 -20.85 -28.73 6.15
CA ASP A 135 -19.84 -28.48 7.17
C ASP A 135 -18.56 -27.85 6.58
N ASP A 136 -18.62 -27.34 5.33
CA ASP A 136 -17.50 -26.78 4.56
C ASP A 136 -16.35 -27.77 4.26
N THR A 137 -16.57 -29.08 4.39
CA THR A 137 -15.57 -30.10 4.03
C THR A 137 -15.42 -30.18 2.52
N VAL A 138 -14.19 -30.19 2.00
CA VAL A 138 -13.92 -30.28 0.57
C VAL A 138 -14.23 -31.68 0.05
N LEU A 139 -15.24 -31.81 -0.82
CA LEU A 139 -15.66 -33.07 -1.45
C LEU A 139 -15.15 -33.21 -2.89
N GLY A 140 -14.89 -32.10 -3.56
CA GLY A 140 -14.54 -32.09 -4.97
C GLY A 140 -14.10 -30.73 -5.46
N ILE A 141 -13.81 -30.67 -6.75
CA ILE A 141 -13.62 -29.40 -7.46
C ILE A 141 -14.37 -29.49 -8.80
N ILE A 142 -15.00 -28.39 -9.20
CA ILE A 142 -15.70 -28.30 -10.49
C ILE A 142 -15.20 -27.10 -11.29
N SER A 143 -15.02 -27.29 -12.58
CA SER A 143 -14.54 -26.27 -13.51
C SER A 143 -15.43 -26.18 -14.75
N GLY A 144 -15.28 -25.11 -15.53
CA GLY A 144 -15.99 -24.95 -16.80
C GLY A 144 -15.73 -26.08 -17.80
N THR A 145 -14.58 -26.79 -17.68
CA THR A 145 -14.28 -27.97 -18.51
C THR A 145 -15.11 -29.17 -18.11
N ASP A 146 -15.36 -29.34 -16.82
CA ASP A 146 -16.17 -30.42 -16.28
C ASP A 146 -17.67 -30.21 -16.56
N ILE A 147 -18.10 -28.97 -16.50
CA ILE A 147 -19.50 -28.54 -16.73
C ILE A 147 -19.91 -28.69 -18.21
N ARG A 148 -19.03 -28.35 -19.14
CA ARG A 148 -19.35 -28.22 -20.58
C ARG A 148 -20.03 -29.46 -21.20
N PRO A 149 -19.62 -30.71 -20.96
CA PRO A 149 -20.28 -31.89 -21.50
C PRO A 149 -21.75 -32.03 -21.07
N TYR A 150 -22.04 -31.62 -19.83
CA TYR A 150 -23.39 -31.74 -19.23
C TYR A 150 -24.34 -30.66 -19.76
N LEU A 151 -23.85 -29.47 -20.09
CA LEU A 151 -24.65 -28.40 -20.67
C LEU A 151 -25.06 -28.69 -22.11
N GLU A 152 -24.24 -29.45 -22.85
CA GLU A 152 -24.49 -29.76 -24.27
C GLU A 152 -25.45 -30.96 -24.48
N VAL A 153 -25.48 -31.92 -23.54
CA VAL A 153 -26.12 -33.22 -23.78
C VAL A 153 -27.41 -33.40 -22.98
N GLY A 154 -27.69 -32.56 -21.95
CA GLY A 154 -28.81 -32.94 -21.27
C GLY A 154 -29.42 -32.26 -20.09
N GLU A 155 -30.03 -33.00 -19.27
CA GLU A 155 -30.99 -32.68 -18.24
C GLU A 155 -30.24 -32.52 -16.91
N SER A 156 -30.76 -31.74 -16.00
CA SER A 156 -30.42 -31.44 -14.60
C SER A 156 -29.48 -32.42 -13.86
N ASP A 157 -28.26 -32.61 -14.41
CA ASP A 157 -27.23 -33.39 -13.73
C ASP A 157 -26.71 -32.64 -12.51
N LEU A 158 -26.43 -33.36 -11.43
CA LEU A 158 -25.93 -32.80 -10.18
C LEU A 158 -24.42 -32.61 -10.23
N VAL A 159 -23.94 -31.61 -9.49
CA VAL A 159 -22.50 -31.29 -9.37
C VAL A 159 -21.68 -32.52 -8.98
N ARG A 160 -22.17 -33.35 -8.07
CA ARG A 160 -21.51 -34.60 -7.65
C ARG A 160 -21.21 -35.58 -8.79
N GLU A 161 -21.92 -35.50 -9.91
CA GLU A 161 -21.74 -36.36 -11.08
C GLU A 161 -20.75 -35.80 -12.08
N ALA A 162 -20.50 -34.47 -12.01
CA ALA A 162 -19.62 -33.74 -12.91
C ALA A 162 -18.27 -33.35 -12.26
N MET A 163 -18.22 -33.22 -10.94
CA MET A 163 -17.02 -32.80 -10.23
C MET A 163 -15.90 -33.85 -10.29
N THR A 164 -14.68 -33.38 -10.10
CA THR A 164 -13.53 -34.23 -9.78
C THR A 164 -13.49 -34.44 -8.27
N ASP A 165 -13.56 -35.70 -7.80
CA ASP A 165 -13.62 -36.10 -6.40
C ASP A 165 -12.26 -36.41 -5.76
N GLU A 166 -11.21 -36.66 -6.57
CA GLU A 166 -9.83 -36.76 -6.11
C GLU A 166 -9.19 -35.36 -6.05
N VAL A 167 -9.42 -34.61 -4.96
CA VAL A 167 -8.92 -33.24 -4.82
C VAL A 167 -7.54 -33.23 -4.19
N ILE A 168 -6.62 -32.48 -4.81
CA ILE A 168 -5.33 -32.16 -4.23
C ILE A 168 -5.50 -30.88 -3.43
N THR A 169 -5.29 -30.96 -2.12
CA THR A 169 -5.39 -29.84 -1.16
C THR A 169 -4.02 -29.47 -0.61
N ALA A 170 -3.93 -28.32 0.04
CA ALA A 170 -2.77 -27.89 0.82
C ALA A 170 -3.25 -27.21 2.11
N HIS A 171 -2.32 -26.92 3.04
CA HIS A 171 -2.60 -26.17 4.26
C HIS A 171 -2.18 -24.72 4.14
N GLU A 172 -2.56 -23.87 5.13
CA GLU A 172 -2.34 -22.42 5.10
C GLU A 172 -0.86 -21.99 5.02
N ASP A 173 0.07 -22.84 5.44
CA ASP A 173 1.51 -22.61 5.36
C ASP A 173 2.12 -22.87 3.98
N VAL A 174 1.29 -23.19 2.97
CA VAL A 174 1.76 -23.45 1.60
C VAL A 174 2.43 -22.23 1.00
N THR A 175 3.67 -22.39 0.55
CA THR A 175 4.38 -21.35 -0.19
C THR A 175 3.95 -21.31 -1.67
N PRO A 176 4.09 -20.15 -2.37
CA PRO A 176 3.79 -20.06 -3.82
C PRO A 176 4.51 -21.12 -4.65
N ARG A 177 5.75 -21.46 -4.27
CA ARG A 177 6.53 -22.48 -4.94
C ARG A 177 5.96 -23.89 -4.76
N GLN A 178 5.59 -24.25 -3.54
CA GLN A 178 4.98 -25.54 -3.24
C GLN A 178 3.63 -25.71 -3.94
N ALA A 179 2.77 -24.66 -3.89
CA ALA A 179 1.50 -24.67 -4.61
C ALA A 179 1.71 -24.86 -6.13
N LEU A 180 2.70 -24.19 -6.70
CA LEU A 180 3.04 -24.33 -8.12
C LEU A 180 3.58 -25.73 -8.47
N GLU A 181 4.40 -26.33 -7.60
CA GLU A 181 4.88 -27.71 -7.76
C GLU A 181 3.72 -28.70 -7.77
N LEU A 182 2.76 -28.57 -6.84
CA LEU A 182 1.52 -29.39 -6.82
C LEU A 182 0.70 -29.19 -8.10
N MET A 183 0.53 -27.96 -8.56
CA MET A 183 -0.23 -27.66 -9.76
C MET A 183 0.39 -28.28 -11.02
N TYR A 184 1.73 -28.26 -11.16
CA TYR A 184 2.43 -28.89 -12.30
C TYR A 184 2.43 -30.42 -12.22
N GLU A 185 2.65 -30.99 -11.03
CA GLU A 185 2.67 -32.45 -10.82
C GLU A 185 1.33 -33.09 -11.16
N HIS A 186 0.25 -32.46 -10.67
CA HIS A 186 -1.12 -32.97 -10.81
C HIS A 186 -1.86 -32.40 -12.03
N LYS A 187 -1.26 -31.44 -12.77
CA LYS A 187 -1.87 -30.74 -13.93
C LYS A 187 -3.18 -30.03 -13.60
N ILE A 188 -3.21 -29.37 -12.45
CA ILE A 188 -4.35 -28.60 -11.95
C ILE A 188 -3.98 -27.10 -11.92
N GLU A 189 -5.00 -26.24 -11.94
CA GLU A 189 -4.83 -24.79 -11.91
C GLU A 189 -5.28 -24.15 -10.59
N ARG A 190 -5.81 -24.97 -9.68
CA ARG A 190 -6.35 -24.56 -8.39
C ARG A 190 -6.02 -25.59 -7.33
N VAL A 191 -5.67 -25.10 -6.13
CA VAL A 191 -5.41 -25.93 -4.97
C VAL A 191 -6.25 -25.35 -3.82
N PRO A 192 -7.32 -26.06 -3.39
CA PRO A 192 -8.04 -25.69 -2.17
C PRO A 192 -7.12 -25.78 -0.96
N ILE A 193 -7.23 -24.80 -0.08
CA ILE A 193 -6.53 -24.75 1.20
C ILE A 193 -7.51 -25.23 2.28
N VAL A 194 -7.04 -26.14 3.11
CA VAL A 194 -7.87 -26.76 4.15
C VAL A 194 -7.18 -26.68 5.51
N ASP A 195 -7.98 -26.76 6.56
CA ASP A 195 -7.52 -26.92 7.94
C ASP A 195 -7.19 -28.39 8.27
N GLU A 196 -6.92 -28.70 9.54
CA GLU A 196 -6.60 -30.05 10.02
C GLU A 196 -7.79 -31.03 9.94
N ASP A 197 -9.02 -30.52 9.80
CA ASP A 197 -10.27 -31.29 9.72
C ASP A 197 -10.83 -31.36 8.27
N ASP A 198 -10.02 -30.97 7.25
CA ASP A 198 -10.35 -30.90 5.82
C ASP A 198 -11.45 -29.86 5.46
N HIS A 199 -11.71 -28.86 6.32
CA HIS A 199 -12.59 -27.75 5.98
C HIS A 199 -11.88 -26.72 5.10
N LEU A 200 -12.59 -26.19 4.11
CA LEU A 200 -12.07 -25.18 3.19
C LEU A 200 -11.78 -23.86 3.92
N THR A 201 -10.53 -23.42 3.90
CA THR A 201 -10.12 -22.11 4.46
C THR A 201 -9.66 -21.11 3.38
N GLY A 202 -9.46 -21.59 2.14
CA GLY A 202 -9.05 -20.74 1.04
C GLY A 202 -8.82 -21.49 -0.27
N LEU A 203 -8.37 -20.74 -1.28
CA LEU A 203 -8.05 -21.27 -2.62
C LEU A 203 -6.81 -20.59 -3.18
N VAL A 204 -5.84 -21.36 -3.62
CA VAL A 204 -4.70 -20.87 -4.42
C VAL A 204 -4.93 -21.17 -5.89
N THR A 205 -4.68 -20.18 -6.76
CA THR A 205 -4.82 -20.34 -8.21
C THR A 205 -3.50 -20.14 -8.95
N MET A 206 -3.34 -20.85 -10.07
CA MET A 206 -2.18 -20.67 -10.99
C MET A 206 -2.08 -19.22 -11.45
N ALA A 207 -3.22 -18.59 -11.78
CA ALA A 207 -3.27 -17.20 -12.22
C ALA A 207 -2.75 -16.24 -11.13
N GLY A 208 -3.16 -16.43 -9.87
CA GLY A 208 -2.68 -15.64 -8.73
C GLY A 208 -1.18 -15.77 -8.51
N ILE A 209 -0.63 -17.00 -8.59
CA ILE A 209 0.83 -17.21 -8.47
C ILE A 209 1.59 -16.53 -9.62
N LEU A 210 1.09 -16.63 -10.84
CA LEU A 210 1.75 -16.04 -12.01
C LEU A 210 1.69 -14.51 -11.96
N ALA A 211 0.57 -13.93 -11.54
CA ALA A 211 0.45 -12.49 -11.32
C ALA A 211 1.48 -11.98 -10.28
N ARG A 212 1.65 -12.68 -9.16
CA ARG A 212 2.70 -12.34 -8.17
C ARG A 212 4.12 -12.39 -8.76
N ARG A 213 4.40 -13.29 -9.69
CA ARG A 213 5.71 -13.41 -10.34
C ARG A 213 5.99 -12.30 -11.36
N GLU A 214 4.96 -11.70 -11.93
CA GLU A 214 5.09 -10.55 -12.82
C GLU A 214 5.59 -9.31 -12.07
N TYR A 215 5.30 -9.23 -10.77
CA TYR A 215 5.64 -8.12 -9.88
C TYR A 215 6.66 -8.52 -8.81
N ASP A 216 7.80 -9.05 -9.24
CA ASP A 216 8.89 -9.49 -8.33
C ASP A 216 9.40 -8.34 -7.43
N SER A 217 9.23 -7.09 -7.88
CA SER A 217 9.64 -5.88 -7.15
C SER A 217 8.50 -5.27 -6.33
N ALA A 218 7.34 -5.93 -6.17
CA ALA A 218 6.24 -5.38 -5.41
C ALA A 218 6.64 -5.12 -3.94
N ALA A 219 6.21 -3.98 -3.41
CA ALA A 219 6.35 -3.67 -1.99
C ALA A 219 5.27 -4.44 -1.21
N ARG A 220 5.70 -5.28 -0.26
CA ARG A 220 4.85 -6.18 0.52
C ARG A 220 5.19 -6.09 2.00
N ASP A 221 4.17 -6.31 2.81
CA ASP A 221 4.29 -6.49 4.25
C ASP A 221 4.85 -7.89 4.62
N GLU A 222 4.94 -8.18 5.91
CA GLU A 222 5.45 -9.45 6.44
C GLU A 222 4.56 -10.65 6.08
N ASP A 223 3.25 -10.43 5.87
CA ASP A 223 2.27 -11.45 5.47
C ASP A 223 2.25 -11.65 3.95
N GLY A 224 2.98 -10.81 3.21
CA GLY A 224 3.10 -10.85 1.75
C GLY A 224 1.96 -10.16 1.02
N SER A 225 1.12 -9.39 1.69
CA SER A 225 0.12 -8.49 1.08
C SER A 225 0.78 -7.20 0.59
N LEU A 226 0.15 -6.51 -0.36
CA LEU A 226 0.66 -5.24 -0.85
C LEU A 226 0.60 -4.17 0.26
N VAL A 227 1.65 -3.33 0.34
CA VAL A 227 1.67 -2.22 1.29
C VAL A 227 0.75 -1.08 0.86
N VAL A 228 0.06 -0.46 1.82
CA VAL A 228 -0.82 0.68 1.59
C VAL A 228 -0.72 1.71 2.71
N GLY A 229 -0.69 3.00 2.34
CA GLY A 229 -0.77 4.11 3.28
C GLY A 229 -2.14 4.78 3.22
N VAL A 230 -2.56 5.39 4.32
CA VAL A 230 -3.82 6.12 4.43
C VAL A 230 -3.58 7.51 5.00
N ALA A 231 -4.07 8.56 4.35
CA ALA A 231 -4.05 9.91 4.89
C ALA A 231 -5.23 10.15 5.83
N VAL A 232 -4.94 10.73 6.99
CA VAL A 232 -5.94 11.15 7.98
C VAL A 232 -5.72 12.62 8.35
N GLY A 233 -6.76 13.30 8.77
CA GLY A 233 -6.64 14.65 9.33
C GLY A 233 -6.00 14.61 10.72
N PRO A 234 -5.45 15.75 11.19
CA PRO A 234 -4.70 15.79 12.45
C PRO A 234 -5.54 15.51 13.70
N PHE A 235 -6.88 15.52 13.59
CA PHE A 235 -7.81 15.30 14.70
C PHE A 235 -8.79 14.15 14.39
N GLU A 236 -8.40 13.20 13.54
CA GLU A 236 -9.25 12.10 13.09
C GLU A 236 -8.74 10.75 13.63
N ALA A 237 -8.57 10.63 14.96
CA ALA A 237 -8.09 9.41 15.62
C ALA A 237 -8.96 8.18 15.29
N ASP A 238 -10.29 8.32 15.29
CA ASP A 238 -11.21 7.23 14.92
C ASP A 238 -10.96 6.72 13.49
N ARG A 239 -10.60 7.61 12.56
CA ARG A 239 -10.26 7.24 11.18
C ARG A 239 -8.91 6.53 11.12
N ALA A 240 -7.92 6.97 11.90
CA ALA A 240 -6.61 6.32 11.98
C ALA A 240 -6.75 4.90 12.52
N GLN A 241 -7.54 4.70 13.56
CA GLN A 241 -7.82 3.40 14.15
C GLN A 241 -8.55 2.47 13.16
N ALA A 242 -9.56 2.99 12.44
CA ALA A 242 -10.26 2.21 11.41
C ALA A 242 -9.34 1.82 10.24
N ALA A 243 -8.37 2.67 9.86
CA ALA A 243 -7.38 2.36 8.84
C ALA A 243 -6.43 1.23 9.30
N ASP A 244 -5.96 1.29 10.54
CA ASP A 244 -5.12 0.28 11.18
C ASP A 244 -5.85 -1.08 11.27
N GLU A 245 -7.10 -1.08 11.77
CA GLU A 245 -7.94 -2.27 11.85
C GLU A 245 -8.23 -2.90 10.47
N ALA A 246 -8.26 -2.10 9.40
CA ALA A 246 -8.40 -2.56 8.02
C ALA A 246 -7.08 -3.10 7.43
N GLY A 247 -5.96 -2.94 8.13
CA GLY A 247 -4.64 -3.45 7.73
C GLY A 247 -3.78 -2.45 6.97
N ALA A 248 -4.01 -1.14 7.09
CA ALA A 248 -3.11 -0.14 6.55
C ALA A 248 -1.72 -0.23 7.22
N ASP A 249 -0.65 -0.18 6.42
CA ASP A 249 0.73 -0.28 6.93
C ASP A 249 1.22 1.04 7.51
N ILE A 250 0.74 2.16 6.95
CA ILE A 250 1.14 3.50 7.38
C ILE A 250 -0.07 4.43 7.45
N VAL A 251 -0.20 5.11 8.57
CA VAL A 251 -1.12 6.25 8.75
C VAL A 251 -0.35 7.56 8.56
N PHE A 252 -0.75 8.34 7.56
CA PHE A 252 -0.20 9.66 7.29
C PHE A 252 -1.07 10.73 7.94
N ILE A 253 -0.57 11.40 8.99
CA ILE A 253 -1.21 12.61 9.51
C ILE A 253 -0.91 13.75 8.53
N ASP A 254 -1.91 14.10 7.72
CA ASP A 254 -1.75 15.00 6.59
C ASP A 254 -2.47 16.33 6.83
N CYS A 255 -1.67 17.39 7.03
CA CYS A 255 -2.16 18.74 7.18
C CYS A 255 -1.20 19.78 6.55
N ALA A 256 -1.71 20.98 6.32
CA ALA A 256 -0.93 22.05 5.69
C ALA A 256 0.26 22.50 6.54
N HIS A 257 0.26 22.27 7.87
CA HIS A 257 1.29 22.69 8.80
C HIS A 257 1.23 21.88 10.09
N ALA A 258 2.07 20.85 10.17
CA ALA A 258 2.11 19.96 11.34
C ALA A 258 2.85 20.55 12.55
N HIS A 259 3.64 21.62 12.37
CA HIS A 259 4.26 22.33 13.50
C HIS A 259 3.26 23.19 14.26
N ASN A 260 2.20 22.58 14.72
CA ASN A 260 1.17 23.09 15.62
C ASN A 260 1.10 22.16 16.81
N LEU A 261 1.22 22.67 18.02
CA LEU A 261 1.29 21.85 19.24
C LEU A 261 0.08 20.93 19.42
N ASP A 262 -1.14 21.41 19.11
CA ASP A 262 -2.34 20.58 19.19
C ASP A 262 -2.30 19.41 18.17
N VAL A 263 -1.71 19.63 16.98
CA VAL A 263 -1.49 18.57 15.97
C VAL A 263 -0.45 17.55 16.44
N ILE A 264 0.65 18.04 17.02
CA ILE A 264 1.73 17.19 17.53
C ILE A 264 1.21 16.33 18.70
N ASP A 265 0.44 16.91 19.62
CA ASP A 265 -0.13 16.19 20.75
C ASP A 265 -1.09 15.08 20.28
N THR A 266 -1.99 15.38 19.33
CA THR A 266 -2.90 14.38 18.76
C THR A 266 -2.15 13.33 17.95
N ALA A 267 -1.09 13.70 17.23
CA ALA A 267 -0.25 12.74 16.50
C ALA A 267 0.40 11.72 17.44
N ARG A 268 0.83 12.16 18.64
CA ARG A 268 1.36 11.26 19.69
C ARG A 268 0.29 10.31 20.23
N GLU A 269 -0.94 10.82 20.40
CA GLU A 269 -2.09 10.02 20.83
C GLU A 269 -2.41 8.94 19.79
N ILE A 270 -2.51 9.31 18.51
CA ILE A 270 -2.75 8.36 17.41
C ILE A 270 -1.64 7.29 17.38
N LYS A 271 -0.35 7.70 17.44
CA LYS A 271 0.76 6.73 17.45
C LYS A 271 0.70 5.74 18.62
N ALA A 272 0.13 6.13 19.75
CA ALA A 272 -0.01 5.24 20.90
C ALA A 272 -1.22 4.26 20.78
N GLU A 273 -2.12 4.49 19.84
CA GLU A 273 -3.38 3.75 19.68
C GLU A 273 -3.41 2.83 18.45
N VAL A 274 -2.46 2.98 17.49
CA VAL A 274 -2.39 2.18 16.27
C VAL A 274 -1.10 1.35 16.22
N ASP A 275 -1.16 0.18 15.61
CA ASP A 275 -0.01 -0.67 15.34
C ASP A 275 0.71 -0.25 14.05
N ALA A 276 -0.02 0.33 13.08
CA ALA A 276 0.53 0.91 11.86
C ALA A 276 1.60 1.98 12.16
N ASP A 277 2.56 2.13 11.24
CA ASP A 277 3.51 3.22 11.33
C ASP A 277 2.82 4.58 11.14
N VAL A 278 3.27 5.60 11.86
CA VAL A 278 2.70 6.95 11.78
C VAL A 278 3.70 7.94 11.19
N VAL A 279 3.37 8.45 10.01
CA VAL A 279 4.13 9.51 9.34
C VAL A 279 3.44 10.85 9.55
N VAL A 280 4.19 11.85 10.04
CA VAL A 280 3.63 13.17 10.37
C VAL A 280 4.04 14.21 9.33
N GLY A 281 3.09 14.94 8.78
CA GLY A 281 3.32 16.00 7.81
C GLY A 281 2.16 17.01 7.67
N ASN A 282 2.40 18.16 7.01
CA ASN A 282 3.69 18.53 6.44
C ASN A 282 4.46 19.48 7.34
N VAL A 283 5.76 19.34 7.32
CA VAL A 283 6.69 20.24 7.98
C VAL A 283 7.63 20.90 6.96
N GLY A 284 8.40 21.90 7.37
CA GLY A 284 9.32 22.56 6.48
C GLY A 284 10.55 23.17 7.17
N THR A 285 10.72 22.97 8.48
CA THR A 285 11.80 23.57 9.26
C THR A 285 12.43 22.56 10.21
N ARG A 286 13.67 22.82 10.62
CA ARG A 286 14.42 22.07 11.63
C ARG A 286 13.65 21.94 12.94
N GLU A 287 13.11 23.07 13.44
CA GLU A 287 12.40 23.12 14.72
C GLU A 287 11.15 22.22 14.71
N ALA A 288 10.45 22.15 13.57
CA ALA A 288 9.32 21.24 13.40
C ALA A 288 9.74 19.77 13.48
N ALA A 289 10.88 19.43 12.87
CA ALA A 289 11.41 18.07 12.93
C ALA A 289 11.81 17.68 14.35
N GLU A 290 12.47 18.57 15.10
CA GLU A 290 12.91 18.33 16.48
C GLU A 290 11.74 17.98 17.43
N GLU A 291 10.52 18.46 17.17
CA GLU A 291 9.32 18.17 17.97
C GLU A 291 8.66 16.82 17.61
N ILE A 292 8.97 16.27 16.43
CA ILE A 292 8.24 15.12 15.84
C ILE A 292 9.07 13.82 15.85
N VAL A 293 10.38 13.89 15.63
CA VAL A 293 11.24 12.71 15.43
C VAL A 293 11.34 11.77 16.63
N ASP A 294 10.98 12.23 17.81
CA ASP A 294 11.02 11.39 19.03
C ASP A 294 9.89 10.35 19.09
N PHE A 295 8.84 10.48 18.27
CA PHE A 295 7.69 9.57 18.32
C PHE A 295 7.18 9.10 16.95
N ALA A 296 7.39 9.89 15.89
CA ALA A 296 6.92 9.55 14.55
C ALA A 296 7.83 8.51 13.87
N ASP A 297 7.26 7.64 13.07
CA ASP A 297 7.98 6.64 12.28
C ASP A 297 8.51 7.19 10.97
N GLY A 298 8.04 8.37 10.56
CA GLY A 298 8.51 9.10 9.39
C GLY A 298 8.03 10.55 9.39
N VAL A 299 8.70 11.40 8.60
CA VAL A 299 8.37 12.83 8.50
C VAL A 299 8.15 13.22 7.03
N LYS A 300 7.00 13.83 6.72
CA LYS A 300 6.66 14.31 5.38
C LYS A 300 6.91 15.82 5.27
N VAL A 301 7.74 16.22 4.30
CA VAL A 301 8.30 17.57 4.17
C VAL A 301 7.77 18.28 2.94
N GLY A 302 7.18 19.46 3.13
CA GLY A 302 6.75 20.32 2.03
C GLY A 302 5.66 21.30 2.45
N ILE A 303 6.00 22.57 2.55
CA ILE A 303 5.05 23.67 2.80
C ILE A 303 4.92 24.52 1.54
N GLY A 304 3.84 24.25 0.79
CA GLY A 304 3.48 25.02 -0.40
C GLY A 304 4.25 24.74 -1.69
N PRO A 305 5.03 23.64 -1.88
CA PRO A 305 5.76 23.41 -3.14
C PRO A 305 4.89 22.79 -4.24
N GLY A 306 3.75 22.17 -3.89
CA GLY A 306 2.89 21.47 -4.85
C GLY A 306 2.34 22.38 -5.94
N SER A 307 2.19 21.83 -7.16
CA SER A 307 1.74 22.61 -8.34
C SER A 307 0.31 23.14 -8.22
N ILE A 308 -0.55 22.46 -7.47
CA ILE A 308 -1.93 22.87 -7.18
C ILE A 308 -2.08 23.55 -5.81
N CYS A 309 -1.00 23.61 -5.02
CA CYS A 309 -1.03 24.18 -3.68
C CYS A 309 -1.19 25.71 -3.74
N THR A 310 -2.19 26.21 -3.02
CA THR A 310 -2.48 27.66 -2.92
C THR A 310 -1.90 28.31 -1.67
N THR A 311 -1.28 27.54 -0.76
CA THR A 311 -0.78 28.04 0.53
C THR A 311 0.12 29.27 0.37
N ARG A 312 1.11 29.23 -0.54
CA ARG A 312 2.02 30.36 -0.78
C ARG A 312 1.30 31.61 -1.29
N ILE A 313 0.22 31.42 -2.05
CA ILE A 313 -0.54 32.53 -2.66
C ILE A 313 -1.53 33.11 -1.66
N VAL A 314 -2.22 32.27 -0.89
CA VAL A 314 -3.30 32.68 0.00
C VAL A 314 -2.78 33.11 1.37
N SER A 315 -1.90 32.33 1.99
CA SER A 315 -1.37 32.63 3.32
C SER A 315 -0.04 33.37 3.31
N GLY A 316 0.69 33.36 2.17
CA GLY A 316 2.04 33.87 2.08
C GLY A 316 3.09 32.98 2.77
N SER A 317 2.70 31.81 3.25
CA SER A 317 3.58 30.87 3.96
C SER A 317 4.13 29.82 3.01
N GLY A 318 5.36 29.37 3.24
CA GLY A 318 6.01 28.31 2.47
C GLY A 318 7.50 28.27 2.73
N MET A 319 8.10 27.14 2.35
CA MET A 319 9.55 26.95 2.44
C MET A 319 10.10 26.50 1.07
N PRO A 320 11.27 26.96 0.60
CA PRO A 320 11.95 26.41 -0.55
C PRO A 320 12.34 24.95 -0.31
N GLN A 321 11.94 24.05 -1.24
CA GLN A 321 11.82 22.61 -0.95
C GLN A 321 13.17 21.93 -0.68
N ILE A 322 14.23 22.28 -1.40
CA ILE A 322 15.56 21.69 -1.16
C ILE A 322 16.07 22.02 0.23
N THR A 323 15.92 23.29 0.65
CA THR A 323 16.32 23.72 2.00
C THR A 323 15.46 23.04 3.07
N ALA A 324 14.13 22.98 2.86
CA ALA A 324 13.23 22.31 3.80
C ALA A 324 13.61 20.82 4.02
N VAL A 325 13.85 20.10 2.93
CA VAL A 325 14.27 18.69 3.00
C VAL A 325 15.60 18.55 3.74
N ALA A 326 16.61 19.36 3.39
CA ALA A 326 17.92 19.28 4.01
C ALA A 326 17.89 19.59 5.52
N GLU A 327 17.15 20.62 5.93
CA GLU A 327 17.03 21.01 7.35
C GLU A 327 16.32 19.95 8.18
N VAL A 328 15.27 19.33 7.64
CA VAL A 328 14.53 18.25 8.31
C VAL A 328 15.37 16.98 8.34
N ALA A 329 16.03 16.62 7.24
CA ALA A 329 16.88 15.42 7.16
C ALA A 329 18.09 15.48 8.10
N ASP A 330 18.66 16.67 8.32
CA ASP A 330 19.72 16.88 9.31
C ASP A 330 19.32 16.47 10.74
N VAL A 331 18.03 16.63 11.09
CA VAL A 331 17.48 16.21 12.38
C VAL A 331 17.07 14.76 12.34
N ALA A 332 16.25 14.38 11.38
CA ALA A 332 15.64 13.07 11.27
C ALA A 332 16.70 11.93 11.19
N SER A 333 17.80 12.17 10.46
CA SER A 333 18.90 11.21 10.35
C SER A 333 19.62 10.91 11.67
N GLN A 334 19.56 11.80 12.64
CA GLN A 334 20.15 11.58 13.98
C GLN A 334 19.27 10.67 14.84
N HIS A 335 17.99 10.54 14.48
CA HIS A 335 16.99 9.72 15.15
C HIS A 335 16.62 8.46 14.36
N ASP A 336 17.27 8.24 13.20
CA ASP A 336 16.99 7.13 12.27
C ASP A 336 15.53 7.14 11.72
N VAL A 337 14.93 8.33 11.60
CA VAL A 337 13.57 8.56 11.10
C VAL A 337 13.62 8.93 9.61
N PRO A 338 12.91 8.18 8.71
CA PRO A 338 12.87 8.48 7.28
C PRO A 338 12.17 9.80 6.95
N VAL A 339 12.64 10.44 5.87
CA VAL A 339 12.12 11.71 5.36
C VAL A 339 11.51 11.54 3.98
N ILE A 340 10.26 11.98 3.80
CA ILE A 340 9.54 11.95 2.53
C ILE A 340 9.41 13.37 2.00
N ALA A 341 9.98 13.66 0.82
CA ALA A 341 9.87 14.96 0.17
C ALA A 341 8.56 15.05 -0.61
N ASP A 342 7.62 15.88 -0.14
CA ASP A 342 6.29 16.02 -0.70
C ASP A 342 6.12 17.29 -1.52
N GLY A 343 5.84 17.10 -2.81
CA GLY A 343 5.44 18.15 -3.73
C GLY A 343 6.58 18.91 -4.40
N GLY A 344 6.22 19.65 -5.47
CA GLY A 344 7.15 20.43 -6.28
C GLY A 344 7.97 19.62 -7.28
N ILE A 345 7.81 18.31 -7.31
CA ILE A 345 8.52 17.38 -8.19
C ILE A 345 7.78 17.34 -9.54
N ARG A 346 8.45 17.78 -10.61
CA ARG A 346 7.90 17.83 -11.98
C ARG A 346 8.62 16.88 -12.93
N TYR A 347 9.87 16.56 -12.59
CA TYR A 347 10.74 15.71 -13.40
C TYR A 347 11.48 14.73 -12.51
N SER A 348 11.93 13.61 -13.06
CA SER A 348 12.77 12.62 -12.35
C SER A 348 14.03 13.25 -11.73
N GLY A 349 14.60 14.28 -12.38
CA GLY A 349 15.73 15.02 -11.82
C GLY A 349 15.40 15.75 -10.52
N ASP A 350 14.16 16.21 -10.31
CA ASP A 350 13.76 16.84 -9.06
C ASP A 350 13.67 15.82 -7.93
N ALA A 351 13.18 14.60 -8.21
CA ALA A 351 13.16 13.48 -7.27
C ALA A 351 14.60 13.16 -6.78
N ILE A 352 15.54 13.03 -7.72
CA ILE A 352 16.95 12.75 -7.38
C ILE A 352 17.58 13.90 -6.58
N LYS A 353 17.20 15.15 -6.85
CA LYS A 353 17.67 16.30 -6.05
C LYS A 353 17.11 16.25 -4.62
N ALA A 354 15.84 15.84 -4.43
CA ALA A 354 15.25 15.65 -3.12
C ALA A 354 15.99 14.57 -2.31
N ILE A 355 16.24 13.41 -2.93
CA ILE A 355 17.02 12.31 -2.32
C ILE A 355 18.44 12.79 -1.99
N ALA A 356 19.10 13.52 -2.89
CA ALA A 356 20.42 14.08 -2.63
C ALA A 356 20.44 15.14 -1.53
N ALA A 357 19.31 15.79 -1.25
CA ALA A 357 19.14 16.71 -0.14
C ALA A 357 18.83 16.01 1.20
N GLY A 358 18.65 14.69 1.20
CA GLY A 358 18.47 13.86 2.38
C GLY A 358 17.08 13.23 2.53
N ALA A 359 16.22 13.32 1.51
CA ALA A 359 14.98 12.55 1.51
C ALA A 359 15.26 11.08 1.24
N ASP A 360 14.55 10.19 1.92
CA ASP A 360 14.56 8.75 1.70
C ASP A 360 13.59 8.38 0.56
N ALA A 361 12.48 9.13 0.42
CA ALA A 361 11.49 8.94 -0.65
C ALA A 361 10.84 10.27 -1.08
N VAL A 362 10.08 10.23 -2.18
CA VAL A 362 9.38 11.37 -2.76
C VAL A 362 7.91 11.07 -3.03
#